data_4e47fed62e9d9e0897b43976719f40bd
#
_entry.id   4e47fed62e9d9e0897b43976719f40bd
#
_cell.length_a   1.000
_cell.length_b   1.000
_cell.length_c   1.000
_cell.angle_alpha   90.00
_cell.angle_beta   90.00
_cell.angle_gamma   90.00
#
_symmetry.space_group_name_H-M   'P 1'
#
loop_
_entity.id
_entity.type
_entity.pdbx_description
1 polymer ?
#
loop_
_entity_poly.entity_id
_entity_poly.type
_entity_poly.pdbx_seq_one_letter_code
_entity_poly.pdbx_strand_id
1 'polypeptide(L)'
;ETAATYAGIKVSSTIIIVMAISGGLAGLVAINELLGVHNKLLLGFTAGYGFTGIAVALMGRNHPFGIFLASLLFGALYQGGTELDFEFSSITREMVLLIQGLIILFSGALAYMLNPLVERIYIKYYGSYNNA
;
A
#
# COMPACT_ATOMS: atom_id res chain seq x y z
N GLU A 1 14.09 -15.79 -10.54
CA GLU A 1 15.55 -15.61 -10.63
C GLU A 1 16.08 -16.06 -11.99
N THR A 2 15.73 -17.27 -12.46
CA THR A 2 16.21 -17.84 -13.72
C THR A 2 15.91 -16.96 -14.95
N ALA A 3 14.70 -16.46 -15.10
CA ALA A 3 14.32 -15.59 -16.22
C ALA A 3 15.10 -14.27 -16.27
N ALA A 4 15.36 -13.66 -15.12
CA ALA A 4 16.15 -12.43 -15.03
C ALA A 4 17.62 -12.66 -15.40
N THR A 5 18.17 -13.81 -15.03
CA THR A 5 19.56 -14.18 -15.36
C THR A 5 19.71 -14.41 -16.86
N TYR A 6 18.74 -15.04 -17.52
CA TYR A 6 18.72 -15.19 -18.97
C TYR A 6 18.61 -13.84 -19.70
N ALA A 7 17.93 -12.87 -19.11
CA ALA A 7 17.85 -11.50 -19.64
C ALA A 7 19.11 -10.67 -19.38
N GLY A 8 20.16 -11.23 -18.78
CA GLY A 8 21.43 -10.53 -18.49
C GLY A 8 21.37 -9.61 -17.27
N ILE A 9 20.32 -9.67 -16.47
CA ILE A 9 20.15 -8.86 -15.27
C ILE A 9 20.95 -9.46 -14.12
N LYS A 10 21.81 -8.65 -13.48
CA LYS A 10 22.54 -9.05 -12.28
C LYS A 10 21.61 -9.01 -11.07
N VAL A 11 20.93 -10.13 -10.80
CA VAL A 11 19.91 -10.26 -9.74
C VAL A 11 20.44 -9.76 -8.39
N SER A 12 21.65 -10.12 -8.01
CA SER A 12 22.28 -9.70 -6.74
C SER A 12 22.40 -8.17 -6.62
N SER A 13 22.87 -7.48 -7.67
CA SER A 13 22.97 -6.02 -7.67
C SER A 13 21.61 -5.35 -7.58
N THR A 14 20.59 -5.89 -8.28
CA THR A 14 19.23 -5.37 -8.25
C THR A 14 18.63 -5.48 -6.85
N ILE A 15 18.79 -6.63 -6.18
CA ILE A 15 18.32 -6.84 -4.82
C ILE A 15 18.97 -5.83 -3.86
N ILE A 16 20.29 -5.63 -3.94
CA ILE A 16 21.01 -4.68 -3.08
C ILE A 16 20.46 -3.26 -3.27
N ILE A 17 20.27 -2.83 -4.51
CA ILE A 17 19.75 -1.48 -4.81
C ILE A 17 18.32 -1.32 -4.26
N VAL A 18 17.44 -2.29 -4.49
CA VAL A 18 16.06 -2.25 -4.00
C VAL A 18 16.02 -2.21 -2.48
N MET A 19 16.83 -3.04 -1.82
CA MET A 19 16.92 -3.04 -0.35
C MET A 19 17.48 -1.73 0.21
N ALA A 20 18.47 -1.14 -0.46
CA ALA A 20 19.02 0.16 -0.07
C ALA A 20 17.98 1.29 -0.19
N ILE A 21 17.22 1.33 -1.28
CA ILE A 21 16.13 2.30 -1.47
C ILE A 21 15.02 2.09 -0.41
N SER A 22 14.60 0.85 -0.19
CA SER A 22 13.59 0.51 0.80
C SER A 22 14.04 0.89 2.22
N GLY A 23 15.28 0.58 2.58
CA GLY A 23 15.85 0.97 3.88
C GLY A 23 15.95 2.49 4.04
N GLY A 24 16.33 3.22 2.98
CA GLY A 24 16.35 4.68 2.97
C GLY A 24 14.96 5.27 3.21
N LEU A 25 13.93 4.77 2.53
CA LEU A 25 12.54 5.21 2.73
C LEU A 25 12.05 4.89 4.15
N ALA A 26 12.37 3.72 4.69
CA ALA A 26 12.05 3.37 6.07
C ALA A 26 12.74 4.30 7.08
N GLY A 27 13.99 4.71 6.80
CA GLY A 27 14.70 5.72 7.59
C GLY A 27 13.99 7.08 7.60
N LEU A 28 13.43 7.52 6.48
CA LEU A 28 12.64 8.76 6.43
C LEU A 28 11.38 8.68 7.30
N VAL A 29 10.71 7.53 7.34
CA VAL A 29 9.57 7.31 8.26
C VAL A 29 10.03 7.46 9.72
N ALA A 30 11.14 6.85 10.09
CA ALA A 30 11.69 6.95 11.43
C ALA A 30 12.03 8.41 11.81
N ILE A 31 12.62 9.18 10.89
CA ILE A 31 12.92 10.60 11.12
C ILE A 31 11.62 11.39 11.36
N ASN A 32 10.62 11.18 10.52
CA ASN A 32 9.34 11.88 10.65
C ASN A 32 8.64 11.56 11.98
N GLU A 33 8.60 10.30 12.38
CA GLU A 33 7.99 9.88 13.64
C GLU A 33 8.74 10.40 14.88
N LEU A 34 10.07 10.27 14.87
CA LEU A 34 10.87 10.64 16.05
C LEU A 34 11.02 12.15 16.20
N LEU A 35 11.21 12.90 15.12
CA LEU A 35 11.45 14.33 15.16
C LEU A 35 10.17 15.14 14.94
N GLY A 36 9.22 14.62 14.14
CA GLY A 36 7.99 15.34 13.79
C GLY A 36 6.86 15.14 14.79
N VAL A 37 6.66 13.91 15.27
CA VAL A 37 5.48 13.57 16.08
C VAL A 37 5.82 13.39 17.55
N HIS A 38 6.76 12.51 17.86
CA HIS A 38 6.98 12.08 19.26
C HIS A 38 8.06 12.88 20.01
N ASN A 39 9.04 13.48 19.31
CA ASN A 39 10.21 14.16 19.89
C ASN A 39 10.99 13.30 20.93
N LYS A 40 10.74 12.00 20.97
CA LYS A 40 11.36 11.03 21.86
C LYS A 40 11.27 9.62 21.29
N LEU A 41 12.22 8.79 21.63
CA LEU A 41 12.23 7.38 21.23
C LEU A 41 11.27 6.59 22.12
N LEU A 42 10.17 6.12 21.55
CA LEU A 42 9.22 5.26 22.23
C LEU A 42 9.50 3.80 21.84
N LEU A 43 9.48 2.89 22.81
CA LEU A 43 9.53 1.46 22.55
C LEU A 43 8.29 1.05 21.74
N GLY A 44 8.51 0.43 20.57
CA GLY A 44 7.42 -0.06 19.73
C GLY A 44 6.74 1.01 18.84
N PHE A 45 7.36 2.16 18.61
CA PHE A 45 6.80 3.24 17.76
C PHE A 45 6.44 2.77 16.34
N THR A 46 7.08 1.71 15.83
CA THR A 46 6.81 1.14 14.51
C THR A 46 5.71 0.08 14.50
N ALA A 47 4.95 -0.07 15.59
CA ALA A 47 3.98 -1.13 15.80
C ALA A 47 3.02 -1.31 14.61
N GLY A 48 3.30 -2.26 13.73
CA GLY A 48 2.44 -2.63 12.62
C GLY A 48 2.64 -1.82 11.32
N TYR A 49 3.42 -0.75 11.27
CA TYR A 49 3.60 0.08 10.06
C TYR A 49 4.12 -0.71 8.85
N GLY A 50 5.00 -1.69 9.07
CA GLY A 50 5.48 -2.56 8.00
C GLY A 50 4.36 -3.38 7.35
N PHE A 51 3.49 -3.97 8.17
CA PHE A 51 2.33 -4.73 7.67
C PHE A 51 1.32 -3.83 6.97
N THR A 52 1.03 -2.66 7.51
CA THR A 52 0.18 -1.65 6.86
C THR A 52 0.78 -1.22 5.53
N GLY A 53 2.09 -1.03 5.44
CA GLY A 53 2.79 -0.70 4.21
C GLY A 53 2.65 -1.78 3.13
N ILE A 54 2.74 -3.07 3.50
CA ILE A 54 2.49 -4.19 2.58
C ILE A 54 1.05 -4.14 2.07
N ALA A 55 0.08 -3.92 2.96
CA ALA A 55 -1.33 -3.84 2.60
C ALA A 55 -1.60 -2.66 1.63
N VAL A 56 -1.03 -1.50 1.89
CA VAL A 56 -1.11 -0.32 1.02
C VAL A 56 -0.46 -0.59 -0.34
N ALA A 57 0.68 -1.27 -0.39
CA ALA A 57 1.35 -1.64 -1.63
C ALA A 57 0.51 -2.60 -2.48
N LEU A 58 -0.12 -3.60 -1.85
CA LEU A 58 -1.04 -4.52 -2.52
C LEU A 58 -2.29 -3.81 -3.04
N MET A 59 -2.88 -2.92 -2.25
CA MET A 59 -4.01 -2.09 -2.66
C MET A 59 -3.66 -1.19 -3.85
N GLY A 60 -2.45 -0.60 -3.85
CA GLY A 60 -1.91 0.17 -4.97
C GLY A 60 -1.48 -0.66 -6.17
N ARG A 61 -1.66 -2.01 -6.14
CA ARG A 61 -1.28 -2.95 -7.19
C ARG A 61 0.20 -2.87 -7.58
N ASN A 62 1.05 -2.56 -6.62
CA ASN A 62 2.50 -2.36 -6.81
C ASN A 62 2.86 -1.27 -7.86
N HIS A 63 1.89 -0.41 -8.21
CA HIS A 63 2.12 0.73 -9.09
C HIS A 63 2.43 1.97 -8.26
N PRO A 64 3.51 2.74 -8.52
CA PRO A 64 3.92 3.87 -7.67
C PRO A 64 2.81 4.89 -7.43
N PHE A 65 2.07 5.27 -8.46
CA PHE A 65 0.95 6.22 -8.35
C PHE A 65 -0.22 5.63 -7.55
N GLY A 66 -0.52 4.35 -7.73
CA GLY A 66 -1.55 3.65 -6.95
C GLY A 66 -1.19 3.55 -5.47
N ILE A 67 0.08 3.26 -5.15
CA ILE A 67 0.59 3.24 -3.77
C ILE A 67 0.49 4.62 -3.13
N PHE A 68 0.81 5.68 -3.88
CA PHE A 68 0.70 7.06 -3.39
C PHE A 68 -0.75 7.40 -3.01
N LEU A 69 -1.73 7.11 -3.87
CA LEU A 69 -3.15 7.34 -3.57
C LEU A 69 -3.65 6.47 -2.40
N ALA A 70 -3.26 5.20 -2.38
CA ALA A 70 -3.61 4.30 -1.29
C ALA A 70 -3.01 4.76 0.04
N SER A 71 -1.77 5.24 0.06
CA SER A 71 -1.12 5.76 1.27
C SER A 71 -1.79 7.02 1.80
N LEU A 72 -2.25 7.93 0.92
CA LEU A 72 -3.03 9.11 1.31
C LEU A 72 -4.36 8.72 1.95
N LEU A 73 -5.07 7.76 1.36
CA LEU A 73 -6.33 7.26 1.90
C LEU A 73 -6.13 6.63 3.29
N PHE A 74 -5.12 5.77 3.43
CA PHE A 74 -4.82 5.12 4.71
C PHE A 74 -4.34 6.12 5.76
N GLY A 75 -3.53 7.11 5.37
CA GLY A 75 -3.11 8.20 6.24
C GLY A 75 -4.29 9.02 6.75
N ALA A 76 -5.23 9.39 5.87
CA ALA A 76 -6.45 10.11 6.24
C ALA A 76 -7.34 9.28 7.18
N LEU A 77 -7.51 7.97 6.92
CA LEU A 77 -8.27 7.07 7.80
C LEU A 77 -7.60 6.93 9.17
N TYR A 78 -6.28 6.83 9.21
CA TYR A 78 -5.54 6.72 10.46
C TYR A 78 -5.66 8.01 11.29
N GLN A 79 -5.43 9.16 10.66
CA GLN A 79 -5.53 10.46 11.34
C GLN A 79 -6.97 10.74 11.78
N GLY A 80 -7.95 10.57 10.89
CA GLY A 80 -9.36 10.75 11.23
C GLY A 80 -9.84 9.80 12.33
N GLY A 81 -9.32 8.57 12.33
CA GLY A 81 -9.62 7.60 13.38
C GLY A 81 -9.07 7.99 14.76
N THR A 82 -7.88 8.59 14.82
CA THR A 82 -7.32 9.09 16.08
C THR A 82 -8.09 10.30 16.60
N GLU A 83 -8.54 11.19 15.74
CA GLU A 83 -9.38 12.32 16.13
C GLU A 83 -10.75 11.85 16.68
N LEU A 84 -11.36 10.86 16.03
CA LEU A 84 -12.63 10.28 16.48
C LEU A 84 -12.52 9.56 17.83
N ASP A 85 -11.40 8.88 18.10
CA ASP A 85 -11.13 8.24 19.40
C ASP A 85 -11.03 9.28 20.53
N PHE A 86 -10.53 10.48 20.23
CA PHE A 86 -10.48 11.59 21.18
C PHE A 86 -11.84 12.21 21.47
N GLU A 87 -12.69 12.35 20.46
CA GLU A 87 -13.96 13.06 20.54
C GLU A 87 -15.12 12.15 20.99
N PHE A 88 -15.06 10.89 20.63
CA PHE A 88 -16.10 9.89 20.92
C PHE A 88 -15.53 8.67 21.62
N SER A 89 -15.73 8.56 22.94
CA SER A 89 -15.30 7.40 23.76
C SER A 89 -15.84 6.04 23.28
N SER A 90 -16.81 6.05 22.35
CA SER A 90 -17.43 4.83 21.79
C SER A 90 -16.69 4.30 20.56
N ILE A 91 -15.81 5.10 19.95
CA ILE A 91 -15.07 4.73 18.75
C ILE A 91 -13.62 4.46 19.16
N THR A 92 -13.26 3.21 19.24
CA THR A 92 -11.92 2.77 19.60
C THR A 92 -11.02 2.67 18.37
N ARG A 93 -9.72 2.84 18.57
CA ARG A 93 -8.69 2.67 17.54
C ARG A 93 -8.78 1.31 16.82
N GLU A 94 -9.20 0.27 17.52
CA GLU A 94 -9.43 -1.06 16.97
C GLU A 94 -10.52 -1.08 15.91
N MET A 95 -11.57 -0.27 16.06
CA MET A 95 -12.62 -0.14 15.04
C MET A 95 -12.07 0.45 13.74
N VAL A 96 -11.18 1.44 13.84
CA VAL A 96 -10.53 2.03 12.66
C VAL A 96 -9.65 1.00 11.95
N LEU A 97 -8.87 0.21 12.70
CA LEU A 97 -8.06 -0.88 12.16
C LEU A 97 -8.93 -1.95 11.48
N LEU A 98 -10.09 -2.26 12.05
CA LEU A 98 -11.05 -3.19 11.45
C LEU A 98 -11.58 -2.66 10.11
N ILE A 99 -11.96 -1.38 10.06
CA ILE A 99 -12.41 -0.73 8.83
C ILE A 99 -11.29 -0.74 7.76
N GLN A 100 -10.07 -0.43 8.15
CA GLN A 100 -8.92 -0.50 7.24
C GLN A 100 -8.71 -1.92 6.69
N GLY A 101 -8.77 -2.94 7.55
CA GLY A 101 -8.70 -4.34 7.14
C GLY A 101 -9.80 -4.73 6.15
N LEU A 102 -11.01 -4.26 6.40
CA LEU A 102 -12.17 -4.50 5.52
C LEU A 102 -11.97 -3.83 4.14
N ILE A 103 -11.47 -2.60 4.11
CA ILE A 103 -11.16 -1.88 2.87
C ILE A 103 -10.11 -2.63 2.04
N ILE A 104 -9.05 -3.13 2.68
CA ILE A 104 -8.01 -3.92 2.01
C ILE A 104 -8.61 -5.19 1.40
N LEU A 105 -9.41 -5.92 2.18
CA LEU A 105 -10.04 -7.16 1.75
C LEU A 105 -10.97 -6.92 0.55
N PHE A 106 -11.86 -5.93 0.64
CA PHE A 106 -12.76 -5.61 -0.46
C PHE A 106 -12.03 -5.06 -1.68
N SER A 107 -11.01 -4.22 -1.50
CA SER A 107 -10.20 -3.72 -2.60
C SER A 107 -9.50 -4.84 -3.35
N GLY A 108 -8.92 -5.81 -2.64
CA GLY A 108 -8.31 -7.00 -3.23
C GLY A 108 -9.33 -7.87 -3.97
N ALA A 109 -10.48 -8.13 -3.36
CA ALA A 109 -11.55 -8.92 -3.96
C ALA A 109 -12.12 -8.26 -5.23
N LEU A 110 -12.41 -6.95 -5.16
CA LEU A 110 -12.92 -6.18 -6.30
C LEU A 110 -11.90 -6.12 -7.45
N ALA A 111 -10.62 -5.93 -7.15
CA ALA A 111 -9.58 -5.91 -8.17
C ALA A 111 -9.54 -7.22 -8.96
N TYR A 112 -9.72 -8.36 -8.27
CA TYR A 112 -9.74 -9.68 -8.91
C TYR A 112 -11.03 -9.92 -9.71
N MET A 113 -12.17 -9.45 -9.23
CA MET A 113 -13.46 -9.60 -9.93
C MET A 113 -13.61 -8.66 -11.12
N LEU A 114 -13.04 -7.45 -11.06
CA LEU A 114 -13.19 -6.46 -12.12
C LEU A 114 -12.26 -6.72 -13.31
N ASN A 115 -11.11 -7.37 -13.13
CA ASN A 115 -10.20 -7.69 -14.23
C ASN A 115 -10.88 -8.43 -15.39
N PRO A 116 -11.60 -9.55 -15.20
CA PRO A 116 -12.25 -10.26 -16.30
C PRO A 116 -13.43 -9.46 -16.88
N LEU A 117 -14.04 -8.58 -16.09
CA LEU A 117 -15.14 -7.72 -16.56
C LEU A 117 -14.62 -6.62 -17.49
N VAL A 118 -13.53 -5.97 -17.11
CA VAL A 118 -12.86 -4.94 -17.92
C VAL A 118 -12.32 -5.54 -19.21
N GLU A 119 -11.70 -6.71 -19.17
CA GLU A 119 -11.26 -7.44 -20.36
C GLU A 119 -12.41 -7.74 -21.32
N ARG A 120 -13.54 -8.23 -20.83
CA ARG A 120 -14.73 -8.49 -21.63
C ARG A 120 -15.29 -7.23 -22.29
N ILE A 121 -15.32 -6.11 -21.56
CA ILE A 121 -15.76 -4.82 -22.08
C ILE A 121 -14.78 -4.30 -23.14
N TYR A 122 -13.50 -4.42 -22.87
CA TYR A 122 -12.44 -4.00 -23.80
C TYR A 122 -12.48 -4.79 -25.10
N ILE A 123 -12.60 -6.10 -25.05
CA ILE A 123 -12.72 -7.00 -26.21
C ILE A 123 -14.01 -6.70 -26.98
N LYS A 124 -15.11 -6.40 -26.29
CA LYS A 124 -16.40 -6.07 -26.94
C LYS A 124 -16.36 -4.72 -27.67
N TYR A 125 -15.62 -3.75 -27.13
CA TYR A 125 -15.54 -2.40 -27.75
C TYR A 125 -14.42 -2.28 -28.79
N TYR A 126 -13.25 -2.90 -28.54
CA TYR A 126 -12.10 -2.80 -29.45
C TYR A 126 -11.96 -3.98 -30.40
N GLY A 127 -12.43 -5.16 -30.05
CA GLY A 127 -12.42 -6.34 -30.93
C GLY A 127 -13.34 -6.22 -32.14
N SER A 128 -14.35 -5.33 -32.06
CA SER A 128 -15.22 -5.01 -33.20
C SER A 128 -14.56 -4.11 -34.25
N TYR A 129 -13.47 -3.44 -33.90
CA TYR A 129 -12.77 -2.53 -34.82
C TYR A 129 -11.72 -3.23 -35.69
N ASN A 130 -11.24 -4.44 -35.31
CA ASN A 130 -10.22 -5.18 -36.05
C ASN A 130 -10.81 -6.23 -37.01
N ASN A 131 -12.13 -6.39 -37.10
CA ASN A 131 -12.82 -7.32 -38.00
C ASN A 131 -13.66 -6.56 -39.08
N ALA A 132 -13.43 -5.29 -39.29
CA ALA A 132 -13.89 -4.48 -40.40
C ALA A 132 -12.68 -4.01 -41.23
#